data_5e12aec77518d8d17d8bf207c0251c71
#
_entry.id   5e12aec77518d8d17d8bf207c0251c71
#
_cell.length_a   1.000
_cell.length_b   1.000
_cell.length_c   1.000
_cell.angle_alpha   90.00
_cell.angle_beta   90.00
_cell.angle_gamma   90.00
#
_symmetry.space_group_name_H-M   'P 1'
#
loop_
_entity.id
_entity.type
_entity.pdbx_description
1 polymer ?
#
loop_
_entity_poly.entity_id
_entity_poly.type
_entity_poly.pdbx_seq_one_letter_code
_entity_poly.pdbx_strand_id
1 'polypeptide(L)'
;GNFAAARALLPADPAADEIGTLTREFDSMLGKIDTLIHENYEKQLLLQETRYKMLQAQINPHFLYNTLGTLNWLVKAGNREDACKMIVSLGDILRAALSPRQNSTAAADMHLAESYIAIQQLRYRSRAEFSLTSSGELEQWYLPHFTLQPLVENAIHYGVEDSDEVCRI
;
A
#
# COMPACT_ATOMS: atom_id res chain seq x y z
N GLY A 1 31.51 -9.25 3.39
CA GLY A 1 32.94 -9.50 3.58
C GLY A 1 33.13 -10.60 4.60
N ASN A 2 34.25 -11.31 4.54
CA ASN A 2 34.50 -12.44 5.45
C ASN A 2 35.22 -11.93 6.72
N PHE A 3 34.52 -11.12 7.51
CA PHE A 3 35.10 -10.52 8.75
C PHE A 3 35.39 -11.58 9.80
N ALA A 4 34.61 -12.67 9.86
CA ALA A 4 34.88 -13.78 10.75
C ALA A 4 36.23 -14.45 10.45
N ALA A 5 36.57 -14.63 9.15
CA ALA A 5 37.88 -15.15 8.76
C ALA A 5 39.02 -14.17 9.08
N ALA A 6 38.80 -12.87 8.92
CA ALA A 6 39.79 -11.85 9.29
C ALA A 6 40.05 -11.83 10.81
N ARG A 7 39.02 -11.99 11.63
CA ARG A 7 39.16 -12.10 13.10
C ARG A 7 39.89 -13.37 13.52
N ALA A 8 39.68 -14.48 12.83
CA ALA A 8 40.38 -15.74 13.10
C ALA A 8 41.90 -15.68 12.83
N LEU A 9 42.38 -14.67 12.08
CA LEU A 9 43.80 -14.44 11.86
C LEU A 9 44.48 -13.62 12.97
N LEU A 10 43.72 -13.02 13.86
CA LEU A 10 44.24 -12.23 14.96
C LEU A 10 44.73 -13.17 16.06
N PRO A 11 45.86 -12.86 16.77
CA PRO A 11 46.36 -13.67 17.86
C PRO A 11 45.35 -13.70 19.00
N ALA A 12 45.12 -14.92 19.57
CA ALA A 12 44.16 -15.14 20.64
C ALA A 12 44.58 -14.46 21.97
N ASP A 13 45.87 -14.25 22.16
CA ASP A 13 46.44 -13.59 23.34
C ASP A 13 47.44 -12.50 22.88
N PRO A 14 46.96 -11.29 22.58
CA PRO A 14 47.78 -10.20 22.10
C PRO A 14 48.71 -9.70 23.23
N ALA A 15 49.95 -9.43 22.90
CA ALA A 15 50.99 -8.93 23.84
C ALA A 15 50.49 -7.68 24.61
N ALA A 16 51.09 -7.44 25.80
CA ALA A 16 50.73 -6.29 26.65
C ALA A 16 51.48 -5.01 26.24
N ASP A 17 51.75 -4.82 24.95
CA ASP A 17 52.40 -3.69 24.36
C ASP A 17 51.45 -2.89 23.44
N GLU A 18 51.95 -1.89 22.77
CA GLU A 18 51.20 -1.03 21.85
C GLU A 18 50.59 -1.82 20.70
N ILE A 19 51.27 -2.85 20.21
CA ILE A 19 50.81 -3.76 19.15
C ILE A 19 49.62 -4.58 19.62
N GLY A 20 49.67 -5.11 20.85
CA GLY A 20 48.57 -5.84 21.45
C GLY A 20 47.35 -4.94 21.69
N THR A 21 47.55 -3.68 22.03
CA THR A 21 46.45 -2.73 22.19
C THR A 21 45.79 -2.45 20.83
N LEU A 22 46.56 -2.22 19.78
CA LEU A 22 46.06 -2.01 18.42
C LEU A 22 45.28 -3.24 17.91
N THR A 23 45.80 -4.44 18.20
CA THR A 23 45.12 -5.70 17.82
C THR A 23 43.74 -5.86 18.47
N ARG A 24 43.62 -5.50 19.77
CA ARG A 24 42.30 -5.53 20.47
C ARG A 24 41.33 -4.50 19.92
N GLU A 25 41.80 -3.29 19.63
CA GLU A 25 40.94 -2.26 19.03
C GLU A 25 40.49 -2.64 17.62
N PHE A 26 41.38 -3.25 16.85
CA PHE A 26 41.06 -3.74 15.51
C PHE A 26 40.01 -4.89 15.57
N ASP A 27 40.17 -5.86 16.49
CA ASP A 27 39.17 -6.93 16.71
C ASP A 27 37.79 -6.35 17.12
N SER A 28 37.80 -5.38 18.04
CA SER A 28 36.60 -4.67 18.45
C SER A 28 35.92 -3.96 17.28
N MET A 29 36.70 -3.32 16.41
CA MET A 29 36.21 -2.62 15.24
C MET A 29 35.59 -3.59 14.22
N LEU A 30 36.26 -4.73 13.94
CA LEU A 30 35.73 -5.77 13.08
C LEU A 30 34.40 -6.34 13.61
N GLY A 31 34.31 -6.53 14.94
CA GLY A 31 33.06 -6.97 15.60
C GLY A 31 31.92 -5.97 15.42
N LYS A 32 32.22 -4.66 15.60
CA LYS A 32 31.21 -3.61 15.37
C LYS A 32 30.76 -3.55 13.92
N ILE A 33 31.68 -3.68 12.96
CA ILE A 33 31.35 -3.69 11.54
C ILE A 33 30.42 -4.88 11.22
N ASP A 34 30.72 -6.06 11.72
CA ASP A 34 29.91 -7.26 11.49
C ASP A 34 28.47 -7.08 12.06
N THR A 35 28.37 -6.56 13.28
CA THR A 35 27.09 -6.22 13.91
C THR A 35 26.30 -5.20 13.08
N LEU A 36 26.95 -4.10 12.65
CA LEU A 36 26.30 -3.05 11.86
C LEU A 36 25.82 -3.59 10.49
N ILE A 37 26.57 -4.48 9.86
CA ILE A 37 26.16 -5.11 8.61
C ILE A 37 24.92 -5.98 8.83
N HIS A 38 24.89 -6.79 9.90
CA HIS A 38 23.75 -7.63 10.27
C HIS A 38 22.48 -6.80 10.54
N GLU A 39 22.62 -5.78 11.40
CA GLU A 39 21.52 -4.87 11.72
C GLU A 39 20.98 -4.14 10.47
N ASN A 40 21.89 -3.71 9.57
CA ASN A 40 21.48 -3.07 8.34
C ASN A 40 20.73 -4.03 7.42
N TYR A 41 21.21 -5.25 7.30
CA TYR A 41 20.53 -6.28 6.50
C TYR A 41 19.14 -6.64 7.04
N GLU A 42 19.00 -6.81 8.35
CA GLU A 42 17.70 -7.04 9.00
C GLU A 42 16.73 -5.86 8.79
N LYS A 43 17.22 -4.62 8.93
CA LYS A 43 16.41 -3.42 8.65
C LYS A 43 15.95 -3.37 7.19
N GLN A 44 16.81 -3.74 6.24
CA GLN A 44 16.44 -3.76 4.82
C GLN A 44 15.39 -4.82 4.54
N LEU A 45 15.50 -6.02 5.13
CA LEU A 45 14.48 -7.08 5.01
C LEU A 45 13.14 -6.63 5.57
N LEU A 46 13.14 -6.03 6.76
CA LEU A 46 11.92 -5.51 7.38
C LEU A 46 11.26 -4.41 6.54
N LEU A 47 12.06 -3.51 5.96
CA LEU A 47 11.57 -2.48 5.05
C LEU A 47 10.94 -3.07 3.78
N GLN A 48 11.56 -4.11 3.20
CA GLN A 48 11.02 -4.79 2.04
C GLN A 48 9.70 -5.50 2.36
N GLU A 49 9.65 -6.21 3.49
CA GLU A 49 8.43 -6.88 3.96
C GLU A 49 7.30 -5.88 4.23
N THR A 50 7.63 -4.77 4.89
CA THR A 50 6.66 -3.69 5.15
C THR A 50 6.13 -3.08 3.86
N ARG A 51 6.99 -2.80 2.89
CA ARG A 51 6.58 -2.32 1.56
C ARG A 51 5.68 -3.33 0.85
N TYR A 52 6.01 -4.61 0.91
CA TYR A 52 5.18 -5.67 0.32
C TYR A 52 3.80 -5.73 0.97
N LYS A 53 3.72 -5.67 2.31
CA LYS A 53 2.44 -5.62 3.04
C LYS A 53 1.63 -4.36 2.72
N MET A 54 2.29 -3.21 2.58
CA MET A 54 1.62 -1.97 2.14
C MET A 54 1.03 -2.10 0.73
N LEU A 55 1.79 -2.67 -0.22
CA LEU A 55 1.29 -2.92 -1.57
C LEU A 55 0.11 -3.89 -1.60
N GLN A 56 0.15 -4.95 -0.78
CA GLN A 56 -1.00 -5.86 -0.63
C GLN A 56 -2.23 -5.19 -0.01
N ALA A 57 -2.02 -4.28 0.95
CA ALA A 57 -3.12 -3.57 1.61
C ALA A 57 -3.78 -2.51 0.71
N GLN A 58 -3.07 -1.98 -0.30
CA GLN A 58 -3.64 -1.03 -1.27
C GLN A 58 -4.71 -1.66 -2.16
N ILE A 59 -4.71 -2.98 -2.33
CA ILE A 59 -5.78 -3.70 -3.01
C ILE A 59 -6.56 -4.46 -1.95
N ASN A 60 -7.69 -3.94 -1.52
CA ASN A 60 -8.58 -4.62 -0.58
C ASN A 60 -9.12 -5.92 -1.23
N PRO A 61 -8.68 -7.13 -0.78
CA PRO A 61 -9.10 -8.38 -1.41
C PRO A 61 -10.63 -8.58 -1.33
N HIS A 62 -11.25 -8.14 -0.25
CA HIS A 62 -12.67 -8.22 -0.05
C HIS A 62 -13.45 -7.37 -1.07
N PHE A 63 -12.94 -6.14 -1.35
CA PHE A 63 -13.50 -5.30 -2.40
C PHE A 63 -13.42 -5.99 -3.77
N LEU A 64 -12.28 -6.59 -4.11
CA LEU A 64 -12.11 -7.34 -5.36
C LEU A 64 -13.10 -8.50 -5.48
N TYR A 65 -13.19 -9.37 -4.47
CA TYR A 65 -14.13 -10.51 -4.49
C TYR A 65 -15.56 -10.05 -4.66
N ASN A 66 -15.99 -9.01 -3.94
CA ASN A 66 -17.33 -8.47 -4.03
C ASN A 66 -17.61 -7.86 -5.41
N THR A 67 -16.64 -7.12 -5.98
CA THR A 67 -16.77 -6.54 -7.31
C THR A 67 -16.88 -7.62 -8.38
N LEU A 68 -16.05 -8.66 -8.35
CA LEU A 68 -16.13 -9.81 -9.26
C LEU A 68 -17.45 -10.57 -9.10
N GLY A 69 -17.95 -10.72 -7.87
CA GLY A 69 -19.26 -11.33 -7.60
C GLY A 69 -20.41 -10.53 -8.22
N THR A 70 -20.41 -9.21 -8.05
CA THR A 70 -21.40 -8.32 -8.65
C THR A 70 -21.31 -8.33 -10.17
N LEU A 71 -20.10 -8.32 -10.72
CA LEU A 71 -19.86 -8.41 -12.17
C LEU A 71 -20.44 -9.70 -12.76
N ASN A 72 -20.17 -10.86 -12.13
CA ASN A 72 -20.72 -12.14 -12.56
C ASN A 72 -22.27 -12.13 -12.55
N TRP A 73 -22.87 -11.51 -11.53
CA TRP A 73 -24.32 -11.35 -11.46
C TRP A 73 -24.85 -10.46 -12.60
N LEU A 74 -24.20 -9.31 -12.89
CA LEU A 74 -24.59 -8.41 -13.99
C LEU A 74 -24.53 -9.10 -15.34
N VAL A 75 -23.48 -9.90 -15.59
CA VAL A 75 -23.32 -10.68 -16.83
C VAL A 75 -24.46 -11.73 -16.95
N LYS A 76 -24.76 -12.47 -15.87
CA LYS A 76 -25.85 -13.46 -15.86
C LYS A 76 -27.23 -12.82 -16.03
N ALA A 77 -27.43 -11.62 -15.52
CA ALA A 77 -28.66 -10.85 -15.69
C ALA A 77 -28.79 -10.19 -17.08
N GLY A 78 -27.78 -10.33 -17.95
CA GLY A 78 -27.77 -9.71 -19.29
C GLY A 78 -27.52 -8.19 -19.28
N ASN A 79 -27.17 -7.60 -18.13
CA ASN A 79 -26.90 -6.18 -18.01
C ASN A 79 -25.45 -5.86 -18.45
N ARG A 80 -25.27 -5.87 -19.76
CA ARG A 80 -23.96 -5.70 -20.39
C ARG A 80 -23.38 -4.31 -20.17
N GLU A 81 -24.20 -3.28 -20.15
CA GLU A 81 -23.75 -1.91 -19.99
C GLU A 81 -23.12 -1.67 -18.63
N ASP A 82 -23.82 -2.05 -17.55
CA ASP A 82 -23.29 -1.92 -16.18
C ASP A 82 -22.07 -2.82 -15.95
N ALA A 83 -22.06 -4.02 -16.54
CA ALA A 83 -20.88 -4.90 -16.48
C ALA A 83 -19.66 -4.24 -17.13
N CYS A 84 -19.80 -3.62 -18.29
CA CYS A 84 -18.71 -2.89 -18.95
C CYS A 84 -18.24 -1.68 -18.13
N LYS A 85 -19.16 -0.88 -17.57
CA LYS A 85 -18.82 0.22 -16.67
C LYS A 85 -18.00 -0.26 -15.48
N MET A 86 -18.44 -1.34 -14.83
CA MET A 86 -17.75 -1.92 -13.68
C MET A 86 -16.34 -2.40 -14.03
N ILE A 87 -16.14 -3.03 -15.20
CA ILE A 87 -14.83 -3.49 -15.66
C ILE A 87 -13.87 -2.31 -15.87
N VAL A 88 -14.35 -1.22 -16.50
CA VAL A 88 -13.53 -0.02 -16.73
C VAL A 88 -13.12 0.60 -15.41
N SER A 89 -14.07 0.86 -14.50
CA SER A 89 -13.79 1.44 -13.19
C SER A 89 -12.84 0.57 -12.34
N LEU A 90 -13.00 -0.75 -12.36
CA LEU A 90 -12.08 -1.68 -11.70
C LEU A 90 -10.68 -1.61 -12.32
N GLY A 91 -10.59 -1.52 -13.63
CA GLY A 91 -9.32 -1.37 -14.35
C GLY A 91 -8.57 -0.09 -13.98
N ASP A 92 -9.28 1.03 -13.78
CA ASP A 92 -8.68 2.29 -13.36
C ASP A 92 -8.14 2.22 -11.93
N ILE A 93 -8.90 1.63 -10.99
CA ILE A 93 -8.45 1.43 -9.60
C ILE A 93 -7.22 0.51 -9.56
N LEU A 94 -7.26 -0.63 -10.27
CA LEU A 94 -6.13 -1.57 -10.29
C LEU A 94 -4.87 -0.95 -10.91
N ARG A 95 -5.01 -0.19 -12.00
CA ARG A 95 -3.89 0.52 -12.64
C ARG A 95 -3.27 1.55 -11.70
N ALA A 96 -4.09 2.26 -10.96
CA ALA A 96 -3.64 3.21 -9.95
C ALA A 96 -2.94 2.52 -8.79
N ALA A 97 -3.50 1.42 -8.26
CA ALA A 97 -2.93 0.65 -7.16
C ALA A 97 -1.57 0.02 -7.50
N LEU A 98 -1.34 -0.33 -8.76
CA LEU A 98 -0.07 -0.87 -9.25
C LEU A 98 0.93 0.21 -9.69
N SER A 99 0.54 1.49 -9.65
CA SER A 99 1.41 2.60 -10.01
C SER A 99 2.48 2.84 -8.94
N PRO A 100 3.75 3.03 -9.31
CA PRO A 100 4.81 3.35 -8.34
C PRO A 100 4.75 4.78 -7.80
N ARG A 101 3.80 5.60 -8.23
CA ARG A 101 3.67 7.00 -7.82
C ARG A 101 3.14 7.08 -6.39
N GLN A 102 3.83 7.84 -5.55
CA GLN A 102 3.41 8.08 -4.16
C GLN A 102 2.40 9.23 -4.03
N ASN A 103 2.45 10.19 -4.96
CA ASN A 103 1.57 11.36 -4.98
C ASN A 103 0.84 11.44 -6.32
N SER A 104 -0.40 11.91 -6.29
CA SER A 104 -1.22 12.23 -7.45
C SER A 104 -1.79 13.64 -7.32
N THR A 105 -2.28 14.21 -8.42
CA THR A 105 -3.07 15.45 -8.33
C THR A 105 -4.41 15.16 -7.65
N ALA A 106 -4.99 16.16 -6.99
CA ALA A 106 -6.32 16.02 -6.39
C ALA A 106 -7.37 15.63 -7.44
N ALA A 107 -7.23 16.09 -8.68
CA ALA A 107 -8.08 15.67 -9.80
C ALA A 107 -7.97 14.18 -10.11
N ALA A 108 -6.75 13.63 -10.12
CA ALA A 108 -6.55 12.19 -10.34
C ALA A 108 -7.08 11.34 -9.19
N ASP A 109 -6.92 11.77 -7.93
CA ASP A 109 -7.45 11.08 -6.75
C ASP A 109 -8.98 11.13 -6.71
N MET A 110 -9.57 12.26 -7.12
CA MET A 110 -11.00 12.43 -7.32
C MET A 110 -11.54 11.43 -8.36
N HIS A 111 -10.89 11.30 -9.51
CA HIS A 111 -11.30 10.33 -10.54
C HIS A 111 -11.25 8.87 -10.04
N LEU A 112 -10.29 8.53 -9.17
CA LEU A 112 -10.25 7.22 -8.53
C LEU A 112 -11.42 7.04 -7.55
N ALA A 113 -11.76 8.07 -6.79
CA ALA A 113 -12.93 8.06 -5.91
C ALA A 113 -14.23 7.91 -6.71
N GLU A 114 -14.36 8.59 -7.86
CA GLU A 114 -15.49 8.41 -8.79
C GLU A 114 -15.59 6.98 -9.31
N SER A 115 -14.46 6.39 -9.72
CA SER A 115 -14.41 5.00 -10.19
C SER A 115 -14.81 4.01 -9.08
N TYR A 116 -14.38 4.28 -7.84
CA TYR A 116 -14.78 3.48 -6.68
C TYR A 116 -16.27 3.62 -6.39
N ILE A 117 -16.81 4.84 -6.37
CA ILE A 117 -18.23 5.15 -6.19
C ILE A 117 -19.08 4.47 -7.28
N ALA A 118 -18.67 4.51 -8.54
CA ALA A 118 -19.37 3.86 -9.63
C ALA A 118 -19.55 2.35 -9.42
N ILE A 119 -18.53 1.66 -8.88
CA ILE A 119 -18.63 0.25 -8.51
C ILE A 119 -19.60 0.06 -7.34
N GLN A 120 -19.51 0.89 -6.29
CA GLN A 120 -20.37 0.79 -5.11
C GLN A 120 -21.84 1.13 -5.43
N GLN A 121 -22.08 2.07 -6.31
CA GLN A 121 -23.43 2.40 -6.81
C GLN A 121 -24.10 1.18 -7.47
N LEU A 122 -23.35 0.42 -8.28
CA LEU A 122 -23.85 -0.81 -8.91
C LEU A 122 -24.06 -1.93 -7.88
N ARG A 123 -23.28 -1.97 -6.81
CA ARG A 123 -23.40 -2.96 -5.73
C ARG A 123 -24.58 -2.68 -4.81
N TYR A 124 -24.71 -1.44 -4.33
CA TYR A 124 -25.74 -1.07 -3.34
C TYR A 124 -27.05 -0.56 -3.97
N ARG A 125 -27.03 -0.16 -5.25
CA ARG A 125 -28.21 0.27 -6.03
C ARG A 125 -29.10 1.27 -5.27
N SER A 126 -30.32 0.85 -4.91
CA SER A 126 -31.29 1.70 -4.21
C SER A 126 -31.00 1.91 -2.73
N ARG A 127 -29.99 1.25 -2.14
CA ARG A 127 -29.64 1.40 -0.73
C ARG A 127 -28.71 2.59 -0.46
N ALA A 128 -28.02 3.08 -1.48
CA ALA A 128 -27.12 4.21 -1.35
C ALA A 128 -27.20 5.15 -2.55
N GLU A 129 -27.26 6.44 -2.28
CA GLU A 129 -27.12 7.50 -3.26
C GLU A 129 -25.79 8.22 -3.01
N PHE A 130 -24.95 8.28 -4.03
CA PHE A 130 -23.63 8.92 -3.93
C PHE A 130 -23.62 10.23 -4.69
N SER A 131 -23.07 11.28 -4.07
CA SER A 131 -22.79 12.54 -4.76
C SER A 131 -21.36 12.98 -4.43
N LEU A 132 -20.58 13.24 -5.46
CA LEU A 132 -19.23 13.76 -5.33
C LEU A 132 -19.15 15.08 -6.08
N THR A 133 -18.83 16.15 -5.36
CA THR A 133 -18.72 17.49 -5.93
C THR A 133 -17.38 18.10 -5.58
N SER A 134 -16.83 18.85 -6.51
CA SER A 134 -15.58 19.57 -6.29
C SER A 134 -15.70 21.01 -6.77
N SER A 135 -14.89 21.89 -6.21
CA SER A 135 -14.78 23.28 -6.64
C SER A 135 -13.31 23.70 -6.68
N GLY A 136 -12.96 24.52 -7.67
CA GLY A 136 -11.59 25.02 -7.86
C GLY A 136 -10.73 24.16 -8.78
N GLU A 137 -9.46 24.54 -8.91
CA GLU A 137 -8.49 23.92 -9.81
C GLU A 137 -7.77 22.76 -9.12
N LEU A 138 -8.34 21.55 -9.21
CA LEU A 138 -7.83 20.36 -8.53
C LEU A 138 -6.49 19.86 -9.09
N GLU A 139 -6.12 20.25 -10.31
CA GLU A 139 -4.86 19.81 -10.95
C GLU A 139 -3.62 20.44 -10.30
N GLN A 140 -3.77 21.55 -9.60
CA GLN A 140 -2.66 22.26 -8.93
C GLN A 140 -2.31 21.68 -7.56
N TRP A 141 -3.19 20.86 -6.97
CA TRP A 141 -3.02 20.31 -5.65
C TRP A 141 -2.54 18.86 -5.72
N TYR A 142 -1.54 18.53 -4.91
CA TYR A 142 -0.99 17.18 -4.80
C TYR A 142 -1.38 16.55 -3.48
N LEU A 143 -1.87 15.31 -3.55
CA LEU A 143 -2.27 14.48 -2.41
C LEU A 143 -1.48 13.17 -2.43
N PRO A 144 -1.29 12.52 -1.27
CA PRO A 144 -0.91 11.12 -1.25
C PRO A 144 -1.91 10.29 -2.05
N HIS A 145 -1.41 9.31 -2.77
CA HIS A 145 -2.26 8.45 -3.60
C HIS A 145 -3.30 7.71 -2.75
N PHE A 146 -4.53 7.58 -3.23
CA PHE A 146 -5.66 6.99 -2.50
C PHE A 146 -6.04 7.72 -1.20
N THR A 147 -5.99 9.05 -1.15
CA THR A 147 -6.43 9.83 0.03
C THR A 147 -7.95 9.84 0.19
N LEU A 148 -8.70 9.98 -0.91
CA LEU A 148 -10.17 10.09 -0.87
C LEU A 148 -10.85 8.72 -0.71
N GLN A 149 -10.29 7.65 -1.27
CA GLN A 149 -10.92 6.32 -1.24
C GLN A 149 -11.22 5.82 0.18
N PRO A 150 -10.30 5.86 1.18
CA PRO A 150 -10.62 5.43 2.55
C PRO A 150 -11.73 6.25 3.21
N LEU A 151 -11.90 7.51 2.84
CA LEU A 151 -12.99 8.34 3.35
C LEU A 151 -14.34 7.86 2.81
N VAL A 152 -14.40 7.55 1.52
CA VAL A 152 -15.59 6.97 0.88
C VAL A 152 -15.87 5.57 1.44
N GLU A 153 -14.85 4.73 1.63
CA GLU A 153 -14.99 3.41 2.24
C GLU A 153 -15.59 3.49 3.65
N ASN A 154 -15.08 4.39 4.48
CA ASN A 154 -15.63 4.61 5.83
C ASN A 154 -17.08 5.10 5.80
N ALA A 155 -17.40 6.05 4.92
CA ALA A 155 -18.77 6.56 4.78
C ALA A 155 -19.74 5.44 4.35
N ILE A 156 -19.33 4.55 3.46
CA ILE A 156 -20.13 3.38 3.05
C ILE A 156 -20.29 2.40 4.21
N HIS A 157 -19.21 2.06 4.89
CA HIS A 157 -19.23 1.09 5.99
C HIS A 157 -20.20 1.52 7.09
N TYR A 158 -20.07 2.74 7.58
CA TYR A 158 -20.92 3.23 8.67
C TYR A 158 -22.30 3.72 8.22
N GLY A 159 -22.47 4.14 6.96
CA GLY A 159 -23.73 4.67 6.46
C GLY A 159 -24.64 3.61 5.84
N VAL A 160 -24.07 2.68 5.07
CA VAL A 160 -24.85 1.73 4.27
C VAL A 160 -24.89 0.33 4.85
N GLU A 161 -23.79 -0.15 5.41
CA GLU A 161 -23.69 -1.54 5.91
C GLU A 161 -24.37 -1.69 7.28
N ASP A 162 -24.35 -0.64 8.11
CA ASP A 162 -24.95 -0.62 9.45
C ASP A 162 -26.41 -0.10 9.47
N SER A 163 -27.00 0.29 8.32
CA SER A 163 -28.34 0.85 8.24
C SER A 163 -29.20 0.11 7.21
N ASP A 164 -30.49 -0.05 7.53
CA ASP A 164 -31.51 -0.57 6.59
C ASP A 164 -32.17 0.55 5.76
N GLU A 165 -31.87 1.82 6.05
CA GLU A 165 -32.41 2.96 5.32
C GLU A 165 -31.53 3.35 4.13
N VAL A 166 -32.11 4.09 3.17
CA VAL A 166 -31.34 4.65 2.03
C VAL A 166 -30.41 5.72 2.56
N CYS A 167 -29.10 5.48 2.40
CA CYS A 167 -28.07 6.40 2.85
C CYS A 167 -27.65 7.34 1.70
N ARG A 168 -27.46 8.62 2.02
CA ARG A 168 -26.86 9.62 1.12
C ARG A 168 -25.44 9.93 1.56
N ILE A 169 -24.49 9.72 0.67
CA ILE A 169 -23.05 9.91 0.90
C ILE A 169 -22.51 10.95 -0.06
#